data_a43b4a14c40d85a08bb8dbafc511bb9a
#
_entry.id   a43b4a14c40d85a08bb8dbafc511bb9a
#
_cell.length_a   1.000
_cell.length_b   1.000
_cell.length_c   1.000
_cell.angle_alpha   90.00
_cell.angle_beta   90.00
_cell.angle_gamma   90.00
#
_symmetry.space_group_name_H-M   'P 1'
#
loop_
_entity.id
_entity.type
_entity.pdbx_description
1 polymer ?
#
loop_
_entity_poly.entity_id
_entity_poly.type
_entity_poly.pdbx_seq_one_letter_code
_entity_poly.pdbx_strand_id
1 'polypeptide(L)'
;MKKYISRLAVLLMLSLTACSNLGTTPTGTGNTSNTQSESITMLDEGVWPVNEYTEGLPVPSGTVAWAMLDTEHENCSISIVDIDESAYNEYMELLKQEGFSVIEDVSEEIKGQDYVSIGTLLSNDEKGLSISYIPDNLTIYISFE
;
A
#
# COMPACT_ATOMS: atom_id res chain seq x y z
N MET A 1 -9.28 41.80 12.46
CA MET A 1 -8.42 40.82 11.77
C MET A 1 -9.31 39.74 11.17
N LYS A 2 -9.46 39.75 9.84
CA LYS A 2 -10.53 39.04 9.10
C LYS A 2 -10.04 37.67 8.66
N LYS A 3 -10.77 36.61 9.05
CA LYS A 3 -10.55 35.21 8.64
C LYS A 3 -11.15 35.04 7.22
N TYR A 4 -10.32 34.66 6.25
CA TYR A 4 -10.79 34.26 4.92
C TYR A 4 -10.84 32.75 4.87
N ILE A 5 -12.07 32.20 4.86
CA ILE A 5 -12.34 30.80 4.61
C ILE A 5 -12.59 30.69 3.10
N SER A 6 -11.65 30.11 2.37
CA SER A 6 -11.81 29.80 0.95
C SER A 6 -12.47 28.42 0.83
N ARG A 7 -13.75 28.40 0.42
CA ARG A 7 -14.47 27.17 0.07
C ARG A 7 -14.19 26.87 -1.41
N LEU A 8 -13.36 25.88 -1.67
CA LEU A 8 -13.20 25.32 -3.02
C LEU A 8 -14.22 24.18 -3.20
N ALA A 9 -15.32 24.47 -3.87
CA ALA A 9 -16.31 23.48 -4.28
C ALA A 9 -15.83 22.84 -5.60
N VAL A 10 -15.39 21.58 -5.54
CA VAL A 10 -15.09 20.78 -6.74
C VAL A 10 -16.37 20.08 -7.17
N LEU A 11 -16.91 20.54 -8.29
CA LEU A 11 -18.08 19.96 -8.96
C LEU A 11 -17.63 18.78 -9.83
N LEU A 12 -17.91 17.56 -9.40
CA LEU A 12 -17.63 16.34 -10.15
C LEU A 12 -18.78 16.08 -11.12
N MET A 13 -18.57 16.35 -12.41
CA MET A 13 -19.53 16.00 -13.48
C MET A 13 -19.31 14.54 -13.89
N LEU A 14 -20.23 13.65 -13.52
CA LEU A 14 -20.33 12.30 -14.10
C LEU A 14 -20.98 12.41 -15.48
N SER A 15 -20.22 12.14 -16.54
CA SER A 15 -20.76 11.90 -17.89
C SER A 15 -20.85 10.38 -18.13
N LEU A 16 -22.08 9.85 -18.02
CA LEU A 16 -22.40 8.50 -18.50
C LEU A 16 -22.57 8.55 -20.01
N THR A 17 -21.65 7.97 -20.76
CA THR A 17 -21.81 7.72 -22.19
C THR A 17 -22.15 6.24 -22.36
N ALA A 18 -23.45 5.96 -22.58
CA ALA A 18 -23.92 4.66 -23.03
C ALA A 18 -23.75 4.56 -24.55
N CYS A 19 -22.89 3.65 -25.02
CA CYS A 19 -22.88 3.20 -26.40
C CYS A 19 -23.40 1.77 -26.49
N SER A 20 -24.66 1.63 -26.87
CA SER A 20 -25.24 0.38 -27.37
C SER A 20 -24.79 0.21 -28.82
N ASN A 21 -24.11 -0.89 -29.15
CA ASN A 21 -23.91 -1.32 -30.52
C ASN A 21 -24.24 -2.82 -30.64
N LEU A 22 -25.38 -3.06 -31.33
CA LEU A 22 -25.83 -4.37 -31.77
C LEU A 22 -25.11 -4.67 -33.09
N GLY A 23 -24.50 -5.84 -33.21
CA GLY A 23 -24.13 -6.33 -34.53
C GLY A 23 -23.00 -7.36 -34.60
N THR A 24 -23.41 -8.61 -34.81
CA THR A 24 -22.72 -9.65 -35.63
C THR A 24 -21.49 -10.34 -35.04
N THR A 25 -21.67 -11.63 -34.72
CA THR A 25 -20.64 -12.66 -34.53
C THR A 25 -19.72 -12.77 -35.74
N PRO A 26 -18.41 -12.87 -35.56
CA PRO A 26 -17.73 -14.09 -35.97
C PRO A 26 -16.82 -14.67 -34.88
N THR A 27 -16.79 -15.99 -34.84
CA THR A 27 -15.89 -16.88 -34.15
C THR A 27 -14.43 -16.42 -34.33
N GLY A 28 -13.81 -15.91 -33.28
CA GLY A 28 -12.38 -15.63 -33.27
C GLY A 28 -11.89 -15.98 -31.85
N THR A 29 -10.97 -16.93 -31.76
CA THR A 29 -10.18 -17.26 -30.58
C THR A 29 -9.50 -15.99 -30.09
N GLY A 30 -10.14 -15.28 -29.18
CA GLY A 30 -9.59 -14.09 -28.55
C GLY A 30 -8.72 -14.52 -27.38
N ASN A 31 -7.42 -14.51 -27.60
CA ASN A 31 -6.44 -14.37 -26.53
C ASN A 31 -6.83 -13.16 -25.69
N THR A 32 -7.32 -13.40 -24.48
CA THR A 32 -7.43 -12.33 -23.47
C THR A 32 -6.01 -12.00 -23.05
N SER A 33 -5.40 -11.05 -23.75
CA SER A 33 -4.17 -10.43 -23.29
C SER A 33 -4.53 -9.68 -22.01
N ASN A 34 -4.24 -10.30 -20.86
CA ASN A 34 -4.03 -9.60 -19.63
C ASN A 34 -2.85 -8.65 -19.88
N THR A 35 -3.13 -7.41 -20.24
CA THR A 35 -2.12 -6.36 -20.23
C THR A 35 -1.90 -6.01 -18.76
N GLN A 36 -1.19 -6.85 -18.04
CA GLN A 36 -0.49 -6.47 -16.84
C GLN A 36 0.49 -5.39 -17.29
N SER A 37 0.42 -4.20 -16.72
CA SER A 37 1.42 -3.17 -16.96
C SER A 37 2.79 -3.81 -16.71
N GLU A 38 3.70 -3.74 -17.66
CA GLU A 38 5.05 -4.36 -17.55
C GLU A 38 5.84 -3.80 -16.35
N SER A 39 5.37 -2.71 -15.75
CA SER A 39 5.95 -2.06 -14.58
C SER A 39 5.59 -2.72 -13.25
N ILE A 40 4.52 -3.51 -13.17
CA ILE A 40 4.04 -4.13 -11.93
C ILE A 40 4.36 -5.62 -11.94
N THR A 41 5.10 -6.07 -10.93
CA THR A 41 5.45 -7.47 -10.73
C THR A 41 4.94 -7.95 -9.38
N MET A 42 4.11 -9.00 -9.38
CA MET A 42 3.75 -9.72 -8.15
C MET A 42 4.91 -10.63 -7.75
N LEU A 43 5.27 -10.58 -6.48
CA LEU A 43 6.33 -11.40 -5.90
C LEU A 43 5.75 -12.64 -5.22
N ASP A 44 6.60 -13.60 -4.87
CA ASP A 44 6.18 -14.88 -4.30
C ASP A 44 5.47 -14.70 -2.95
N GLU A 45 4.30 -15.33 -2.80
CA GLU A 45 3.56 -15.39 -1.54
C GLU A 45 4.31 -16.23 -0.48
N GLY A 46 4.15 -15.89 0.78
CA GLY A 46 4.76 -16.60 1.90
C GLY A 46 6.26 -16.34 2.08
N VAL A 47 6.88 -15.53 1.21
CA VAL A 47 8.31 -15.24 1.23
C VAL A 47 8.53 -13.74 1.35
N TRP A 48 9.36 -13.32 2.32
CA TRP A 48 9.81 -11.94 2.39
C TRP A 48 10.60 -11.59 1.13
N PRO A 49 10.21 -10.55 0.37
CA PRO A 49 10.89 -10.20 -0.86
C PRO A 49 12.32 -9.72 -0.58
N VAL A 50 13.26 -10.11 -1.43
CA VAL A 50 14.65 -9.66 -1.35
C VAL A 50 14.96 -8.82 -2.60
N ASN A 51 14.96 -7.50 -2.42
CA ASN A 51 15.22 -6.53 -3.47
C ASN A 51 15.82 -5.25 -2.86
N GLU A 52 16.13 -4.25 -3.66
CA GLU A 52 16.69 -2.97 -3.22
C GLU A 52 15.82 -2.21 -2.21
N TYR A 53 14.48 -2.35 -2.29
CA TYR A 53 13.55 -1.68 -1.37
C TYR A 53 13.58 -2.32 0.01
N THR A 54 13.71 -3.63 0.09
CA THR A 54 13.68 -4.40 1.35
C THR A 54 15.06 -4.60 1.96
N GLU A 55 16.14 -4.28 1.23
CA GLU A 55 17.50 -4.34 1.75
C GLU A 55 17.65 -3.46 3.00
N GLY A 56 18.18 -4.02 4.08
CA GLY A 56 18.34 -3.33 5.37
C GLY A 56 17.06 -3.21 6.20
N LEU A 57 15.92 -3.71 5.73
CA LEU A 57 14.71 -3.76 6.56
C LEU A 57 14.65 -5.06 7.38
N PRO A 58 14.25 -4.98 8.65
CA PRO A 58 13.95 -6.17 9.44
C PRO A 58 12.74 -6.89 8.85
N VAL A 59 12.67 -8.20 9.03
CA VAL A 59 11.53 -9.01 8.62
C VAL A 59 10.52 -9.05 9.76
N PRO A 60 9.29 -8.56 9.58
CA PRO A 60 8.26 -8.64 10.61
C PRO A 60 7.80 -10.08 10.83
N SER A 61 7.26 -10.37 11.99
CA SER A 61 6.55 -11.61 12.25
C SER A 61 5.27 -11.68 11.40
N GLY A 62 4.77 -12.88 11.15
CA GLY A 62 3.59 -13.12 10.34
C GLY A 62 3.90 -13.75 8.99
N THR A 63 2.90 -13.82 8.13
CA THR A 63 2.97 -14.46 6.82
C THR A 63 2.79 -13.42 5.72
N VAL A 64 3.72 -13.36 4.75
CA VAL A 64 3.55 -12.51 3.57
C VAL A 64 2.36 -13.00 2.75
N ALA A 65 1.28 -12.24 2.74
CA ALA A 65 0.10 -12.57 1.96
C ALA A 65 0.27 -12.22 0.48
N TRP A 66 0.89 -11.08 0.21
CA TRP A 66 1.31 -10.66 -1.12
C TRP A 66 2.42 -9.61 -1.03
N ALA A 67 3.21 -9.52 -2.08
CA ALA A 67 4.14 -8.43 -2.28
C ALA A 67 4.12 -8.01 -3.76
N MET A 68 4.36 -6.72 -4.01
CA MET A 68 4.29 -6.12 -5.34
C MET A 68 5.43 -5.12 -5.51
N LEU A 69 6.11 -5.24 -6.64
CA LEU A 69 7.11 -4.28 -7.09
C LEU A 69 6.52 -3.45 -8.23
N ASP A 70 6.55 -2.13 -8.10
CA ASP A 70 6.18 -1.18 -9.15
C ASP A 70 7.42 -0.39 -9.57
N THR A 71 7.97 -0.75 -10.72
CA THR A 71 9.18 -0.12 -11.25
C THR A 71 8.93 1.22 -11.93
N GLU A 72 7.69 1.53 -12.30
CA GLU A 72 7.32 2.82 -12.86
C GLU A 72 7.23 3.91 -11.80
N HIS A 73 6.70 3.54 -10.63
CA HIS A 73 6.55 4.47 -9.49
C HIS A 73 7.61 4.26 -8.41
N GLU A 74 8.62 3.42 -8.68
CA GLU A 74 9.77 3.19 -7.81
C GLU A 74 9.38 2.84 -6.36
N ASN A 75 8.52 1.83 -6.21
CA ASN A 75 8.07 1.38 -4.90
C ASN A 75 7.90 -0.14 -4.79
N CYS A 76 7.88 -0.60 -3.54
CA CYS A 76 7.53 -1.97 -3.18
C CYS A 76 6.45 -1.95 -2.10
N SER A 77 5.39 -2.71 -2.31
CA SER A 77 4.29 -2.86 -1.34
C SER A 77 4.22 -4.30 -0.85
N ILE A 78 4.05 -4.48 0.45
CA ILE A 78 4.02 -5.80 1.09
C ILE A 78 2.85 -5.84 2.06
N SER A 79 2.03 -6.89 1.99
CA SER A 79 0.99 -7.16 2.97
C SER A 79 1.33 -8.43 3.75
N ILE A 80 1.20 -8.36 5.06
CA ILE A 80 1.51 -9.42 6.01
C ILE A 80 0.25 -9.70 6.83
N VAL A 81 -0.09 -10.95 6.97
CA VAL A 81 -1.19 -11.44 7.79
C VAL A 81 -0.68 -12.25 8.98
N ASP A 82 -1.57 -12.64 9.88
CA ASP A 82 -1.23 -13.36 11.11
C ASP A 82 -0.25 -12.58 12.00
N ILE A 83 -0.45 -11.27 12.10
CA ILE A 83 0.36 -10.35 12.91
C ILE A 83 -0.49 -9.65 13.96
N ASP A 84 -0.19 -9.85 15.22
CA ASP A 84 -0.85 -9.17 16.33
C ASP A 84 -0.21 -7.81 16.67
N GLU A 85 -0.86 -7.04 17.55
CA GLU A 85 -0.38 -5.72 17.96
C GLU A 85 0.99 -5.77 18.66
N SER A 86 1.29 -6.86 19.37
CA SER A 86 2.62 -7.02 20.01
C SER A 86 3.71 -7.17 18.97
N ALA A 87 3.49 -7.99 17.95
CA ALA A 87 4.41 -8.20 16.84
C ALA A 87 4.57 -6.93 15.98
N TYR A 88 3.47 -6.17 15.76
CA TYR A 88 3.55 -4.86 15.13
C TYR A 88 4.44 -3.90 15.93
N ASN A 89 4.23 -3.78 17.24
CA ASN A 89 5.03 -2.89 18.09
C ASN A 89 6.52 -3.32 18.12
N GLU A 90 6.81 -4.62 18.15
CA GLU A 90 8.17 -5.14 18.04
C GLU A 90 8.82 -4.76 16.71
N TYR A 91 8.09 -4.88 15.60
CA TYR A 91 8.57 -4.48 14.29
C TYR A 91 8.89 -2.98 14.22
N MET A 92 8.06 -2.13 14.80
CA MET A 92 8.31 -0.69 14.89
C MET A 92 9.59 -0.37 15.68
N GLU A 93 9.89 -1.13 16.74
CA GLU A 93 11.14 -0.95 17.49
C GLU A 93 12.37 -1.45 16.70
N LEU A 94 12.24 -2.52 15.92
CA LEU A 94 13.31 -2.98 15.02
C LEU A 94 13.62 -1.93 13.95
N LEU A 95 12.61 -1.31 13.33
CA LEU A 95 12.81 -0.24 12.35
C LEU A 95 13.55 0.96 12.97
N LYS A 96 13.25 1.33 14.20
CA LYS A 96 13.98 2.40 14.91
C LYS A 96 15.45 2.04 15.15
N GLN A 97 15.75 0.76 15.43
CA GLN A 97 17.12 0.28 15.59
C GLN A 97 17.90 0.32 14.27
N GLU A 98 17.22 0.13 13.14
CA GLU A 98 17.80 0.29 11.79
C GLU A 98 17.88 1.77 11.34
N GLY A 99 17.59 2.72 12.24
CA GLY A 99 17.77 4.16 12.01
C GLY A 99 16.55 4.89 11.47
N PHE A 100 15.40 4.23 11.35
CA PHE A 100 14.16 4.91 10.95
C PHE A 100 13.63 5.80 12.07
N SER A 101 13.22 7.00 11.70
CA SER A 101 12.55 7.97 12.57
C SER A 101 11.09 8.10 12.17
N VAL A 102 10.19 8.15 13.15
CA VAL A 102 8.77 8.41 12.90
C VAL A 102 8.60 9.88 12.53
N ILE A 103 8.01 10.13 11.36
CA ILE A 103 7.65 11.46 10.86
C ILE A 103 6.22 11.81 11.27
N GLU A 104 5.31 10.86 11.13
CA GLU A 104 3.90 11.03 11.44
C GLU A 104 3.31 9.72 11.97
N ASP A 105 2.42 9.83 12.93
CA ASP A 105 1.69 8.70 13.51
C ASP A 105 0.22 9.08 13.65
N VAL A 106 -0.67 8.28 13.09
CA VAL A 106 -2.12 8.51 13.05
C VAL A 106 -2.84 7.27 13.55
N SER A 107 -3.83 7.48 14.42
CA SER A 107 -4.67 6.41 14.94
C SER A 107 -6.14 6.80 14.73
N GLU A 108 -6.91 5.94 14.08
CA GLU A 108 -8.30 6.21 13.73
C GLU A 108 -9.21 5.02 14.07
N GLU A 109 -10.32 5.30 14.78
CA GLU A 109 -11.37 4.31 15.00
C GLU A 109 -12.14 4.06 13.71
N ILE A 110 -12.24 2.81 13.29
CA ILE A 110 -13.00 2.44 12.09
C ILE A 110 -14.47 2.29 12.44
N LYS A 111 -15.30 3.15 11.88
CA LYS A 111 -16.73 3.17 12.15
C LYS A 111 -17.38 1.81 11.88
N GLY A 112 -17.96 1.22 12.93
CA GLY A 112 -18.66 -0.06 12.86
C GLY A 112 -17.75 -1.28 13.05
N GLN A 113 -16.48 -1.05 13.39
CA GLN A 113 -15.52 -2.07 13.78
C GLN A 113 -15.12 -1.85 15.25
N ASP A 114 -14.63 -2.91 15.88
CA ASP A 114 -14.20 -2.92 17.29
C ASP A 114 -12.66 -2.82 17.40
N TYR A 115 -12.05 -2.15 16.43
CA TYR A 115 -10.59 -1.94 16.38
C TYR A 115 -10.22 -0.57 15.81
N VAL A 116 -8.96 -0.22 16.03
CA VAL A 116 -8.33 1.01 15.55
C VAL A 116 -7.40 0.68 14.40
N SER A 117 -7.38 1.52 13.38
CA SER A 117 -6.35 1.52 12.34
C SER A 117 -5.21 2.44 12.77
N ILE A 118 -3.97 1.97 12.63
CA ILE A 118 -2.76 2.75 12.91
C ILE A 118 -2.04 2.98 11.58
N GLY A 119 -1.70 4.23 11.29
CA GLY A 119 -0.89 4.62 10.14
C GLY A 119 0.36 5.33 10.61
N THR A 120 1.54 4.90 10.18
CA THR A 120 2.82 5.50 10.57
C THR A 120 3.69 5.77 9.36
N LEU A 121 4.21 6.99 9.25
CA LEU A 121 5.23 7.36 8.28
C LEU A 121 6.60 7.40 8.96
N LEU A 122 7.59 6.73 8.35
CA LEU A 122 8.96 6.70 8.83
C LEU A 122 9.93 7.01 7.69
N SER A 123 11.10 7.55 8.03
CA SER A 123 12.22 7.76 7.10
C SER A 123 13.57 7.54 7.79
N ASN A 124 14.58 7.18 7.00
CA ASN A 124 15.98 7.06 7.41
C ASN A 124 16.96 7.78 6.45
N ASP A 125 16.55 8.85 5.77
CA ASP A 125 17.28 9.62 4.76
C ASP A 125 17.53 8.88 3.42
N GLU A 126 17.28 7.58 3.33
CA GLU A 126 17.41 6.79 2.10
C GLU A 126 16.05 6.26 1.65
N LYS A 127 15.23 5.83 2.60
CA LYS A 127 13.94 5.19 2.36
C LYS A 127 12.84 5.81 3.19
N GLY A 128 11.70 6.02 2.55
CA GLY A 128 10.43 6.34 3.18
C GLY A 128 9.57 5.07 3.33
N LEU A 129 8.98 4.88 4.51
CA LEU A 129 8.05 3.81 4.79
C LEU A 129 6.69 4.39 5.16
N SER A 130 5.63 3.93 4.50
CA SER A 130 4.26 4.11 4.99
C SER A 130 3.74 2.77 5.49
N ILE A 131 3.46 2.70 6.77
CA ILE A 131 3.00 1.48 7.44
C ILE A 131 1.55 1.66 7.88
N SER A 132 0.71 0.70 7.55
CA SER A 132 -0.66 0.63 8.03
C SER A 132 -0.90 -0.68 8.76
N TYR A 133 -1.40 -0.61 9.98
CA TYR A 133 -1.75 -1.76 10.81
C TYR A 133 -3.23 -1.73 11.18
N ILE A 134 -3.87 -2.87 11.01
CA ILE A 134 -5.15 -3.24 11.63
C ILE A 134 -4.97 -4.66 12.23
N PRO A 135 -5.79 -5.12 13.17
CA PRO A 135 -5.67 -6.47 13.71
C PRO A 135 -5.54 -7.52 12.61
N ASP A 136 -4.56 -8.40 12.75
CA ASP A 136 -4.19 -9.48 11.84
C ASP A 136 -3.63 -9.06 10.46
N ASN A 137 -3.44 -7.74 10.20
CA ASN A 137 -2.89 -7.28 8.93
C ASN A 137 -1.96 -6.07 9.09
N LEU A 138 -0.78 -6.16 8.46
CA LEU A 138 0.21 -5.10 8.33
C LEU A 138 0.49 -4.87 6.85
N THR A 139 0.36 -3.64 6.39
CA THR A 139 0.78 -3.25 5.03
C THR A 139 1.95 -2.28 5.13
N ILE A 140 3.00 -2.55 4.35
CA ILE A 140 4.20 -1.73 4.26
C ILE A 140 4.34 -1.26 2.82
N TYR A 141 4.41 0.05 2.63
CA TYR A 141 4.76 0.69 1.36
C TYR A 141 6.16 1.30 1.52
N ILE A 142 7.05 1.01 0.59
CA ILE A 142 8.47 1.37 0.63
C ILE A 142 8.80 2.15 -0.63
N SER A 143 9.43 3.33 -0.49
CA SER A 143 9.96 4.13 -1.59
C SER A 143 11.34 4.66 -1.23
N PHE A 144 12.13 5.04 -2.22
CA PHE A 144 13.34 5.84 -1.99
C PHE A 144 12.98 7.31 -1.80
N GLU A 145 13.79 8.05 -1.02
CA GLU A 145 13.67 9.49 -0.77
C GLU A 145 14.44 10.32 -1.81
#